data_79d677b943e4cfb17f3191b7e612f2e0
#
_entry.id   79d677b943e4cfb17f3191b7e612f2e0
#
_cell.length_a   1.000
_cell.length_b   1.000
_cell.length_c   1.000
_cell.angle_alpha   90.00
_cell.angle_beta   90.00
_cell.angle_gamma   90.00
#
_symmetry.space_group_name_H-M   'P 1'
#
loop_
_entity.id
_entity.type
_entity.pdbx_description
1 polymer ?
#
loop_
_entity_poly.entity_id
_entity_poly.type
_entity_poly.pdbx_seq_one_letter_code
_entity_poly.pdbx_strand_id
1 'polypeptide(L)'
;DEKDAKKKKEDADKDKEKKVEPLKFDLANRFDRIVRLTVNSSHMADAMLSAKGDKLYYLSVFEDGYDLWEHNLKENVTKVLLKKVGAGALQPDKEGKNIFLCARDGMKKIEIEGSKISPIEFEAFFDYRPYGEREYIFDHIWQQVNDKFYVADLQGTDWNGYKETYKRFLPYINNNYDFAEMLSEMLGELNGSHTGARYYASGAALPTAALGVFYDEAYAGDGLKIKEIIAQSPLTKKKTDVKPGCIIEKVDGVAIKAGADYFPLLEGKAGRKVILSVYDPVTGKRFEETLKPISYGAQNELLYKRWVENCRKKVDEYSGGRIAYIHIKGMDSPSFRKIYSDLLSESSRKKEAVVVDTLSLIHI
;
A
#
# COMPACT_ATOMS: atom_id res chain seq x y z
N ASP A 1 62.43 27.06 11.92
CA ASP A 1 62.17 25.87 12.80
C ASP A 1 61.49 26.24 14.14
N GLU A 2 61.76 27.37 14.76
CA GLU A 2 61.07 27.81 16.01
C GLU A 2 59.68 28.41 15.77
N LYS A 3 59.40 28.96 14.60
CA LYS A 3 58.07 29.50 14.27
C LYS A 3 57.01 28.44 14.01
N ASP A 4 57.39 27.33 13.45
CA ASP A 4 56.49 26.21 13.17
C ASP A 4 56.15 25.39 14.44
N ALA A 5 57.08 25.34 15.39
CA ALA A 5 56.85 24.73 16.69
C ALA A 5 55.88 25.54 17.58
N LYS A 6 55.92 26.89 17.50
CA LYS A 6 54.96 27.77 18.18
C LYS A 6 53.55 27.68 17.61
N LYS A 7 53.40 27.63 16.29
CA LYS A 7 52.10 27.52 15.62
C LYS A 7 51.45 26.17 15.92
N LYS A 8 52.21 25.06 15.99
CA LYS A 8 51.66 23.76 16.39
C LYS A 8 51.26 23.69 17.88
N LYS A 9 51.89 24.47 18.75
CA LYS A 9 51.47 24.57 20.18
C LYS A 9 50.20 25.44 20.36
N GLU A 10 50.02 26.49 19.59
CA GLU A 10 48.84 27.36 19.65
C GLU A 10 47.61 26.66 19.03
N ASP A 11 47.78 25.79 18.01
CA ASP A 11 46.68 25.00 17.47
C ASP A 11 46.31 23.79 18.37
N ALA A 12 47.29 23.21 19.10
CA ALA A 12 47.02 22.15 20.06
C ALA A 12 46.34 22.61 21.38
N ASP A 13 46.42 23.90 21.71
CA ASP A 13 45.76 24.44 22.90
C ASP A 13 44.33 24.99 22.63
N LYS A 14 43.90 24.96 21.35
CA LYS A 14 42.51 25.30 20.95
C LYS A 14 41.56 24.11 20.98
N ASP A 15 42.08 22.90 21.09
CA ASP A 15 41.30 21.65 21.22
C ASP A 15 41.11 21.23 22.68
N LYS A 16 41.12 22.19 23.63
CA LYS A 16 40.54 21.91 24.94
C LYS A 16 39.08 21.67 24.72
N GLU A 17 38.68 20.39 24.69
CA GLU A 17 37.29 19.96 24.78
C GLU A 17 36.56 20.84 25.78
N LYS A 18 35.69 21.73 25.27
CA LYS A 18 34.71 22.41 26.12
C LYS A 18 33.91 21.28 26.78
N LYS A 19 34.15 21.04 28.06
CA LYS A 19 33.34 20.14 28.87
C LYS A 19 31.89 20.57 28.68
N VAL A 20 31.17 19.82 27.87
CA VAL A 20 29.74 20.04 27.67
C VAL A 20 29.07 19.67 28.97
N GLU A 21 28.47 20.65 29.64
CA GLU A 21 27.69 20.35 30.83
C GLU A 21 26.52 19.47 30.49
N PRO A 22 26.22 18.44 31.31
CA PRO A 22 25.10 17.56 31.03
C PRO A 22 23.79 18.38 31.02
N LEU A 23 22.99 18.16 29.98
CA LEU A 23 21.67 18.78 29.86
C LEU A 23 20.78 18.32 31.03
N LYS A 24 20.23 19.28 31.78
CA LYS A 24 19.23 19.01 32.78
C LYS A 24 17.84 19.12 32.15
N PHE A 25 17.15 17.98 32.09
CA PHE A 25 15.77 17.95 31.60
C PHE A 25 14.80 18.23 32.75
N ASP A 26 13.99 19.29 32.59
CA ASP A 26 12.83 19.48 33.44
C ASP A 26 11.70 18.56 32.97
N LEU A 27 11.50 17.47 33.71
CA LEU A 27 10.48 16.45 33.40
C LEU A 27 9.15 16.70 34.12
N ALA A 28 9.10 17.70 35.03
CA ALA A 28 7.86 18.06 35.74
C ALA A 28 6.84 18.63 34.71
N ASN A 29 5.61 18.17 34.79
CA ASN A 29 4.50 18.64 33.94
C ASN A 29 4.78 18.61 32.44
N ARG A 30 5.66 17.68 31.99
CA ARG A 30 6.04 17.60 30.59
C ARG A 30 4.86 17.34 29.63
N PHE A 31 3.82 16.68 30.11
CA PHE A 31 2.63 16.39 29.31
C PHE A 31 1.76 17.63 29.07
N ASP A 32 1.77 18.59 30.01
CA ASP A 32 1.04 19.86 29.87
C ASP A 32 1.73 20.81 28.88
N ARG A 33 2.98 20.51 28.52
CA ARG A 33 3.80 21.31 27.59
C ARG A 33 3.87 20.76 26.18
N ILE A 34 3.02 19.75 25.85
CA ILE A 34 2.95 19.22 24.50
C ILE A 34 2.21 20.21 23.62
N VAL A 35 2.89 20.67 22.56
CA VAL A 35 2.31 21.57 21.58
C VAL A 35 2.42 20.97 20.19
N ARG A 36 1.42 21.23 19.36
CA ARG A 36 1.43 20.82 17.96
C ARG A 36 2.21 21.84 17.15
N LEU A 37 3.24 21.37 16.42
CA LEU A 37 4.09 22.21 15.57
C LEU A 37 3.63 22.29 14.11
N THR A 38 2.81 21.35 13.65
CA THR A 38 2.33 21.34 12.27
C THR A 38 0.98 22.03 12.13
N VAL A 39 0.81 22.84 11.09
CA VAL A 39 -0.43 23.62 10.86
C VAL A 39 -1.58 22.69 10.44
N ASN A 40 -1.31 21.70 9.60
CA ASN A 40 -2.31 20.81 9.01
C ASN A 40 -2.27 19.41 9.59
N SER A 41 -3.43 18.74 9.61
CA SER A 41 -3.53 17.30 9.84
C SER A 41 -3.47 16.61 8.49
N SER A 42 -2.37 15.91 8.23
CA SER A 42 -2.14 15.18 6.98
C SER A 42 -1.21 14.00 7.21
N HIS A 43 -1.07 13.14 6.19
CA HIS A 43 -0.08 12.07 6.26
C HIS A 43 1.33 12.68 6.23
N MET A 44 2.11 12.37 7.26
CA MET A 44 3.50 12.79 7.40
C MET A 44 4.40 11.57 7.17
N ALA A 45 5.43 11.72 6.33
CA ALA A 45 6.42 10.67 6.11
C ALA A 45 7.57 10.79 7.11
N ASP A 46 8.09 12.00 7.32
CA ASP A 46 9.18 12.27 8.25
C ASP A 46 9.22 13.74 8.67
N ALA A 47 9.93 14.03 9.77
CA ALA A 47 10.12 15.38 10.29
C ALA A 47 11.46 15.50 11.03
N MET A 48 12.13 16.65 10.87
CA MET A 48 13.39 16.95 11.53
C MET A 48 13.48 18.40 11.97
N LEU A 49 14.18 18.66 13.05
CA LEU A 49 14.52 20.01 13.49
C LEU A 49 15.82 20.48 12.82
N SER A 50 15.93 21.77 12.56
CA SER A 50 17.19 22.42 12.20
C SER A 50 18.23 22.22 13.31
N ALA A 51 19.51 22.29 12.98
CA ALA A 51 20.61 22.19 13.96
C ALA A 51 20.51 23.22 15.10
N LYS A 52 19.89 24.38 14.85
CA LYS A 52 19.64 25.43 15.84
C LYS A 52 18.33 25.24 16.62
N GLY A 53 17.49 24.28 16.25
CA GLY A 53 16.19 24.05 16.86
C GLY A 53 15.16 25.16 16.63
N ASP A 54 15.38 26.03 15.64
CA ASP A 54 14.50 27.16 15.32
C ASP A 54 13.55 26.92 14.16
N LYS A 55 13.78 25.83 13.42
CA LYS A 55 12.94 25.43 12.29
C LYS A 55 12.61 23.95 12.34
N LEU A 56 11.41 23.62 11.92
CA LEU A 56 10.96 22.25 11.68
C LEU A 56 10.83 22.05 10.16
N TYR A 57 11.49 21.03 9.64
CA TYR A 57 11.32 20.53 8.28
C TYR A 57 10.51 19.25 8.32
N TYR A 58 9.51 19.10 7.45
CA TYR A 58 8.69 17.91 7.43
C TYR A 58 8.14 17.60 6.04
N LEU A 59 7.98 16.32 5.76
CA LEU A 59 7.37 15.79 4.55
C LEU A 59 5.90 15.47 4.82
N SER A 60 5.01 16.13 4.12
CA SER A 60 3.58 15.96 4.33
C SER A 60 2.80 16.03 3.02
N VAL A 61 1.77 15.19 2.89
CA VAL A 61 0.82 15.22 1.79
C VAL A 61 -0.30 16.20 2.11
N PHE A 62 -0.52 17.17 1.25
CA PHE A 62 -1.63 18.09 1.39
C PHE A 62 -2.61 18.02 0.20
N GLU A 63 -2.11 18.03 -1.03
CA GLU A 63 -2.91 17.93 -2.26
C GLU A 63 -2.58 16.64 -3.02
N ASP A 64 -1.43 16.61 -3.68
CA ASP A 64 -1.00 15.52 -4.54
C ASP A 64 0.51 15.27 -4.38
N GLY A 65 0.85 14.22 -3.64
CA GLY A 65 2.22 13.85 -3.31
C GLY A 65 2.76 14.51 -2.05
N TYR A 66 3.99 14.16 -1.69
CA TYR A 66 4.66 14.71 -0.53
C TYR A 66 5.43 15.98 -0.87
N ASP A 67 5.11 17.05 -0.16
CA ASP A 67 5.82 18.32 -0.22
C ASP A 67 6.77 18.43 0.99
N LEU A 68 7.89 19.12 0.80
CA LEU A 68 8.78 19.51 1.88
C LEU A 68 8.35 20.88 2.42
N TRP A 69 8.00 20.90 3.70
CA TRP A 69 7.57 22.09 4.42
C TRP A 69 8.64 22.57 5.37
N GLU A 70 8.73 23.87 5.56
CA GLU A 70 9.48 24.53 6.61
C GLU A 70 8.52 25.29 7.53
N HIS A 71 8.62 25.05 8.83
CA HIS A 71 7.95 25.85 9.85
C HIS A 71 9.00 26.56 10.72
N ASN A 72 9.00 27.88 10.70
CA ASN A 72 9.85 28.70 11.57
C ASN A 72 9.18 28.81 12.94
N LEU A 73 9.80 28.20 13.95
CA LEU A 73 9.26 28.12 15.32
C LEU A 73 9.26 29.46 16.06
N LYS A 74 10.15 30.41 15.69
CA LYS A 74 10.22 31.71 16.31
C LYS A 74 9.20 32.68 15.73
N GLU A 75 9.04 32.68 14.44
CA GLU A 75 8.14 33.58 13.72
C GLU A 75 6.73 33.01 13.57
N ASN A 76 6.55 31.72 13.87
CA ASN A 76 5.31 30.95 13.67
C ASN A 76 4.82 31.01 12.21
N VAL A 77 5.76 30.92 11.25
CA VAL A 77 5.47 30.97 9.82
C VAL A 77 5.75 29.62 9.19
N THR A 78 4.79 29.14 8.41
CA THR A 78 4.92 27.88 7.64
C THR A 78 4.92 28.18 6.15
N LYS A 79 5.83 27.56 5.41
CA LYS A 79 5.90 27.64 3.94
C LYS A 79 6.26 26.30 3.32
N VAL A 80 5.83 26.08 2.09
CA VAL A 80 6.31 24.98 1.25
C VAL A 80 7.68 25.38 0.69
N LEU A 81 8.69 24.56 0.95
CA LEU A 81 10.02 24.73 0.33
C LEU A 81 10.05 24.14 -1.07
N LEU A 82 9.60 22.92 -1.21
CA LEU A 82 9.61 22.17 -2.46
C LEU A 82 8.35 21.32 -2.57
N LYS A 83 7.75 21.28 -3.76
CA LYS A 83 6.59 20.44 -4.05
C LYS A 83 7.01 19.11 -4.66
N LYS A 84 6.21 18.06 -4.36
CA LYS A 84 6.30 16.72 -4.97
C LYS A 84 7.70 16.09 -4.88
N VAL A 85 8.34 16.22 -3.72
CA VAL A 85 9.70 15.67 -3.50
C VAL A 85 9.73 14.17 -3.27
N GLY A 86 8.58 13.56 -2.96
CA GLY A 86 8.45 12.15 -2.61
C GLY A 86 8.44 11.91 -1.09
N ALA A 87 7.98 10.72 -0.69
CA ALA A 87 8.07 10.25 0.69
C ALA A 87 9.44 9.64 0.95
N GLY A 88 9.99 9.85 2.14
CA GLY A 88 11.27 9.25 2.53
C GLY A 88 11.74 9.73 3.89
N ALA A 89 12.98 9.41 4.24
CA ALA A 89 13.63 9.87 5.45
C ALA A 89 14.47 11.13 5.17
N LEU A 90 14.37 12.10 6.07
CA LEU A 90 15.12 13.35 6.03
C LEU A 90 16.36 13.27 6.91
N GLN A 91 17.53 13.57 6.36
CA GLN A 91 18.78 13.60 7.09
C GLN A 91 19.51 14.93 6.85
N PRO A 92 19.80 15.74 7.88
CA PRO A 92 20.59 16.96 7.70
C PRO A 92 22.06 16.63 7.48
N ASP A 93 22.77 17.52 6.79
CA ASP A 93 24.23 17.53 6.85
C ASP A 93 24.74 18.09 8.19
N LYS A 94 26.02 17.93 8.44
CA LYS A 94 26.65 18.39 9.71
C LYS A 94 26.56 19.90 9.90
N GLU A 95 26.47 20.65 8.82
CA GLU A 95 26.46 22.11 8.82
C GLU A 95 25.04 22.69 8.85
N GLY A 96 24.01 21.86 8.62
CA GLY A 96 22.61 22.27 8.55
C GLY A 96 22.26 23.10 7.32
N LYS A 97 23.08 23.01 6.26
CA LYS A 97 22.85 23.72 4.98
C LYS A 97 22.05 22.90 3.99
N ASN A 98 22.16 21.58 4.06
CA ASN A 98 21.50 20.66 3.18
C ASN A 98 20.68 19.62 3.93
N ILE A 99 19.63 19.15 3.29
CA ILE A 99 18.84 18.00 3.72
C ILE A 99 19.01 16.91 2.66
N PHE A 100 19.36 15.71 3.09
CA PHE A 100 19.32 14.52 2.25
C PHE A 100 17.97 13.85 2.41
N LEU A 101 17.29 13.61 1.31
CA LEU A 101 16.06 12.85 1.26
C LEU A 101 16.34 11.45 0.69
N CYS A 102 16.21 10.44 1.53
CA CYS A 102 16.26 9.03 1.13
C CYS A 102 14.84 8.54 0.83
N ALA A 103 14.45 8.56 -0.42
CA ALA A 103 13.13 8.14 -0.88
C ALA A 103 13.18 6.83 -1.66
N ARG A 104 12.03 6.19 -1.87
CA ARG A 104 11.94 4.94 -2.62
C ARG A 104 12.39 5.08 -4.09
N ASP A 105 12.22 6.28 -4.67
CA ASP A 105 12.60 6.61 -6.03
C ASP A 105 14.06 7.10 -6.17
N GLY A 106 14.85 7.05 -5.09
CA GLY A 106 16.26 7.44 -5.06
C GLY A 106 16.61 8.41 -3.94
N MET A 107 17.87 8.82 -3.92
CA MET A 107 18.39 9.79 -2.97
C MET A 107 18.47 11.17 -3.61
N LYS A 108 18.15 12.21 -2.83
CA LYS A 108 18.15 13.61 -3.29
C LYS A 108 18.84 14.48 -2.24
N LYS A 109 19.62 15.43 -2.71
CA LYS A 109 20.19 16.51 -1.90
C LYS A 109 19.35 17.78 -2.10
N ILE A 110 18.95 18.39 -1.01
CA ILE A 110 18.13 19.61 -0.98
C ILE A 110 18.94 20.72 -0.30
N GLU A 111 19.29 21.76 -1.03
CA GLU A 111 19.90 22.97 -0.49
C GLU A 111 18.81 23.84 0.12
N ILE A 112 18.90 24.08 1.44
CA ILE A 112 17.82 24.75 2.19
C ILE A 112 17.69 26.22 1.73
N GLU A 113 18.79 26.92 1.61
CA GLU A 113 18.81 28.37 1.34
C GLU A 113 18.33 28.70 -0.07
N GLY A 114 18.74 27.91 -1.06
CA GLY A 114 18.34 28.07 -2.46
C GLY A 114 17.09 27.29 -2.85
N SER A 115 16.53 26.47 -1.96
CA SER A 115 15.43 25.54 -2.26
C SER A 115 15.69 24.70 -3.53
N LYS A 116 16.96 24.31 -3.74
CA LYS A 116 17.41 23.58 -4.91
C LYS A 116 17.49 22.09 -4.59
N ILE A 117 16.91 21.27 -5.46
CA ILE A 117 16.98 19.81 -5.37
C ILE A 117 17.92 19.25 -6.45
N SER A 118 18.73 18.30 -6.07
CA SER A 118 19.63 17.58 -6.97
C SER A 118 19.57 16.08 -6.65
N PRO A 119 19.48 15.21 -7.67
CA PRO A 119 19.57 13.77 -7.44
C PRO A 119 20.99 13.42 -6.98
N ILE A 120 21.09 12.35 -6.18
CA ILE A 120 22.35 11.69 -5.87
C ILE A 120 22.35 10.39 -6.66
N GLU A 121 23.09 10.39 -7.75
CA GLU A 121 23.23 9.23 -8.62
C GLU A 121 24.36 8.32 -8.10
N PHE A 122 24.13 7.02 -8.13
CA PHE A 122 25.13 6.01 -7.86
C PHE A 122 24.84 4.76 -8.68
N GLU A 123 25.88 4.05 -9.02
CA GLU A 123 25.78 2.73 -9.63
C GLU A 123 26.39 1.70 -8.69
N ALA A 124 25.71 0.56 -8.56
CA ALA A 124 26.19 -0.56 -7.77
C ALA A 124 25.97 -1.86 -8.54
N PHE A 125 27.00 -2.70 -8.55
CA PHE A 125 26.96 -4.04 -9.15
C PHE A 125 27.08 -5.06 -8.04
N PHE A 126 26.33 -6.15 -8.15
CA PHE A 126 26.46 -7.29 -7.25
C PHE A 126 26.22 -8.60 -8.01
N ASP A 127 26.86 -9.66 -7.55
CA ASP A 127 26.64 -11.01 -8.08
C ASP A 127 25.36 -11.58 -7.50
N TYR A 128 24.34 -11.73 -8.34
CA TYR A 128 23.07 -12.32 -7.92
C TYR A 128 23.11 -13.84 -8.05
N ARG A 129 23.02 -14.54 -6.91
CA ARG A 129 23.02 -16.00 -6.81
C ARG A 129 21.71 -16.50 -6.19
N PRO A 130 20.65 -16.74 -6.99
CA PRO A 130 19.31 -17.02 -6.47
C PRO A 130 19.22 -18.21 -5.52
N TYR A 131 20.00 -19.26 -5.77
CA TYR A 131 20.02 -20.44 -4.89
C TYR A 131 20.67 -20.14 -3.54
N GLY A 132 21.83 -19.50 -3.55
CA GLY A 132 22.51 -19.09 -2.32
C GLY A 132 21.71 -18.06 -1.52
N GLU A 133 21.00 -17.17 -2.21
CA GLU A 133 20.10 -16.21 -1.56
C GLU A 133 18.94 -16.93 -0.84
N ARG A 134 18.29 -17.91 -1.48
CA ARG A 134 17.20 -18.68 -0.84
C ARG A 134 17.69 -19.47 0.37
N GLU A 135 18.86 -20.08 0.27
CA GLU A 135 19.48 -20.79 1.40
C GLU A 135 19.75 -19.84 2.57
N TYR A 136 20.33 -18.67 2.29
CA TYR A 136 20.57 -17.64 3.31
C TYR A 136 19.24 -17.14 3.93
N ILE A 137 18.23 -16.83 3.10
CA ILE A 137 16.92 -16.36 3.60
C ILE A 137 16.28 -17.42 4.47
N PHE A 138 16.33 -18.69 4.09
CA PHE A 138 15.78 -19.80 4.87
C PHE A 138 16.44 -19.87 6.26
N ASP A 139 17.78 -19.92 6.32
CA ASP A 139 18.52 -19.97 7.57
C ASP A 139 18.29 -18.71 8.43
N HIS A 140 18.20 -17.54 7.79
CA HIS A 140 17.92 -16.27 8.46
C HIS A 140 16.50 -16.24 9.06
N ILE A 141 15.47 -16.69 8.35
CA ILE A 141 14.10 -16.76 8.86
C ILE A 141 14.04 -17.72 10.04
N TRP A 142 14.65 -18.90 9.91
CA TRP A 142 14.70 -19.86 11.00
C TRP A 142 15.31 -19.23 12.26
N GLN A 143 16.43 -18.52 12.13
CA GLN A 143 17.12 -17.85 13.24
C GLN A 143 16.27 -16.71 13.81
N GLN A 144 15.63 -15.88 12.96
CA GLN A 144 14.79 -14.79 13.42
C GLN A 144 13.58 -15.27 14.23
N VAL A 145 12.99 -16.40 13.86
CA VAL A 145 11.92 -17.03 14.64
C VAL A 145 12.45 -17.48 15.99
N ASN A 146 13.59 -18.19 16.01
CA ASN A 146 14.22 -18.67 17.23
C ASN A 146 14.53 -17.53 18.22
N ASP A 147 14.97 -16.38 17.71
CA ASP A 147 15.39 -15.24 18.53
C ASP A 147 14.23 -14.32 18.97
N LYS A 148 13.14 -14.30 18.20
CA LYS A 148 12.09 -13.26 18.34
C LYS A 148 10.70 -13.79 18.60
N PHE A 149 10.47 -15.11 18.57
CA PHE A 149 9.17 -15.65 18.89
C PHE A 149 8.77 -15.28 20.33
N TYR A 150 7.50 -15.01 20.57
CA TYR A 150 7.03 -14.43 21.83
C TYR A 150 7.16 -15.34 23.06
N VAL A 151 7.37 -16.64 22.87
CA VAL A 151 7.72 -17.61 23.92
C VAL A 151 9.01 -18.35 23.53
N ALA A 152 9.95 -18.45 24.48
CA ALA A 152 11.29 -18.98 24.23
C ALA A 152 11.31 -20.46 23.82
N ASP A 153 10.36 -21.25 24.27
CA ASP A 153 10.22 -22.69 23.99
C ASP A 153 9.46 -22.96 22.68
N LEU A 154 9.09 -21.91 21.93
CA LEU A 154 8.34 -22.01 20.68
C LEU A 154 7.04 -22.87 20.84
N GLN A 155 6.42 -22.82 22.02
CA GLN A 155 5.26 -23.64 22.41
C GLN A 155 5.52 -25.15 22.32
N GLY A 156 6.75 -25.58 22.57
CA GLY A 156 7.16 -26.99 22.50
C GLY A 156 7.37 -27.50 21.07
N THR A 157 7.41 -26.63 20.08
CA THR A 157 7.65 -27.00 18.68
C THR A 157 9.10 -27.44 18.46
N ASP A 158 9.34 -28.61 17.85
CA ASP A 158 10.67 -29.05 17.43
C ASP A 158 11.18 -28.25 16.22
N TRP A 159 11.54 -26.99 16.48
CA TRP A 159 11.96 -26.05 15.45
C TRP A 159 13.25 -26.45 14.73
N ASN A 160 14.14 -27.17 15.40
CA ASN A 160 15.33 -27.73 14.77
C ASN A 160 14.99 -28.87 13.81
N GLY A 161 14.11 -29.79 14.21
CA GLY A 161 13.61 -30.86 13.36
C GLY A 161 12.90 -30.34 12.12
N TYR A 162 12.10 -29.27 12.25
CA TYR A 162 11.47 -28.63 11.10
C TYR A 162 12.49 -27.93 10.17
N LYS A 163 13.55 -27.34 10.71
CA LYS A 163 14.64 -26.82 9.86
C LYS A 163 15.18 -27.88 8.91
N GLU A 164 15.55 -29.05 9.46
CA GLU A 164 16.09 -30.15 8.66
C GLU A 164 15.05 -30.70 7.67
N THR A 165 13.80 -30.79 8.09
CA THR A 165 12.69 -31.28 7.27
C THR A 165 12.46 -30.40 6.04
N TYR A 166 12.46 -29.09 6.20
CA TYR A 166 12.16 -28.17 5.11
C TYR A 166 13.40 -27.81 4.27
N LYS A 167 14.60 -27.76 4.88
CA LYS A 167 15.85 -27.44 4.17
C LYS A 167 16.14 -28.39 3.00
N ARG A 168 15.73 -29.65 3.09
CA ARG A 168 15.91 -30.65 2.02
C ARG A 168 15.17 -30.31 0.72
N PHE A 169 14.16 -29.42 0.74
CA PHE A 169 13.42 -29.02 -0.44
C PHE A 169 14.10 -27.88 -1.22
N LEU A 170 15.00 -27.10 -0.60
CA LEU A 170 15.67 -25.97 -1.24
C LEU A 170 16.32 -26.27 -2.58
N PRO A 171 17.02 -27.41 -2.78
CA PRO A 171 17.63 -27.71 -4.07
C PRO A 171 16.66 -27.90 -5.23
N TYR A 172 15.39 -28.15 -4.91
CA TYR A 172 14.33 -28.40 -5.93
C TYR A 172 13.48 -27.16 -6.22
N ILE A 173 13.68 -26.08 -5.46
CA ILE A 173 12.91 -24.82 -5.62
C ILE A 173 13.69 -23.88 -6.53
N ASN A 174 13.09 -23.52 -7.66
CA ASN A 174 13.70 -22.68 -8.68
C ASN A 174 13.04 -21.29 -8.84
N ASN A 175 11.96 -21.02 -8.12
CA ASN A 175 11.23 -19.74 -8.16
C ASN A 175 10.85 -19.27 -6.76
N ASN A 176 10.49 -17.99 -6.64
CA ASN A 176 10.22 -17.39 -5.34
C ASN A 176 8.76 -17.61 -4.86
N TYR A 177 7.85 -18.05 -5.72
CA TYR A 177 6.50 -18.43 -5.30
C TYR A 177 6.55 -19.73 -4.49
N ASP A 178 7.14 -20.79 -5.05
CA ASP A 178 7.31 -22.07 -4.35
C ASP A 178 8.17 -21.91 -3.09
N PHE A 179 9.17 -21.02 -3.14
CA PHE A 179 9.98 -20.70 -1.97
C PHE A 179 9.16 -20.07 -0.85
N ALA A 180 8.31 -19.10 -1.17
CA ALA A 180 7.44 -18.46 -0.19
C ALA A 180 6.40 -19.43 0.36
N GLU A 181 5.86 -20.33 -0.47
CA GLU A 181 4.93 -21.39 -0.04
C GLU A 181 5.59 -22.32 0.96
N MET A 182 6.77 -22.87 0.63
CA MET A 182 7.54 -23.72 1.54
C MET A 182 7.84 -23.01 2.87
N LEU A 183 8.23 -21.73 2.83
CA LEU A 183 8.46 -20.95 4.05
C LEU A 183 7.16 -20.75 4.85
N SER A 184 6.04 -20.55 4.16
CA SER A 184 4.73 -20.39 4.81
C SER A 184 4.29 -21.66 5.51
N GLU A 185 4.50 -22.82 4.88
CA GLU A 185 4.24 -24.14 5.50
C GLU A 185 5.12 -24.34 6.75
N MET A 186 6.44 -24.10 6.63
CA MET A 186 7.36 -24.22 7.77
C MET A 186 6.96 -23.31 8.94
N LEU A 187 6.59 -22.05 8.64
CA LEU A 187 6.14 -21.09 9.65
C LEU A 187 4.78 -21.48 10.26
N GLY A 188 3.94 -22.18 9.52
CA GLY A 188 2.66 -22.71 10.00
C GLY A 188 2.80 -23.75 11.11
N GLU A 189 3.93 -24.45 11.21
CA GLU A 189 4.22 -25.44 12.27
C GLU A 189 4.37 -24.81 13.68
N LEU A 190 4.55 -23.47 13.73
CA LEU A 190 4.73 -22.75 14.99
C LEU A 190 3.45 -22.64 15.84
N ASN A 191 2.29 -23.05 15.35
CA ASN A 191 1.01 -22.85 16.02
C ASN A 191 0.82 -21.41 16.56
N GLY A 192 1.26 -20.44 15.77
CA GLY A 192 1.21 -19.02 16.07
C GLY A 192 0.35 -18.26 15.07
N SER A 193 -0.36 -17.21 15.52
CA SER A 193 -1.06 -16.31 14.65
C SER A 193 -0.08 -15.41 13.90
N HIS A 194 -0.41 -15.00 12.68
CA HIS A 194 0.41 -14.12 11.83
C HIS A 194 1.77 -14.71 11.39
N THR A 195 1.92 -16.02 11.42
CA THR A 195 3.06 -16.71 10.83
C THR A 195 2.78 -17.01 9.37
N GLY A 196 3.78 -16.84 8.50
CA GLY A 196 3.67 -17.12 7.09
C GLY A 196 4.61 -16.28 6.24
N ALA A 197 4.77 -16.67 4.98
CA ALA A 197 5.57 -15.95 3.99
C ALA A 197 4.75 -15.72 2.72
N ARG A 198 5.01 -14.64 2.01
CA ARG A 198 4.38 -14.32 0.73
C ARG A 198 5.40 -13.69 -0.20
N TYR A 199 5.31 -14.03 -1.47
CA TYR A 199 6.11 -13.40 -2.50
C TYR A 199 5.22 -12.53 -3.39
N TYR A 200 5.66 -11.30 -3.61
CA TYR A 200 5.04 -10.38 -4.56
C TYR A 200 6.05 -10.05 -5.64
N ALA A 201 5.81 -10.52 -6.85
CA ALA A 201 6.68 -10.17 -7.96
C ALA A 201 6.68 -8.64 -8.18
N SER A 202 7.86 -8.05 -8.15
CA SER A 202 8.06 -6.70 -8.65
C SER A 202 8.21 -6.79 -10.17
N GLY A 203 7.19 -6.47 -10.92
CA GLY A 203 7.25 -6.56 -12.36
C GLY A 203 6.34 -5.56 -13.03
N ALA A 204 6.76 -5.08 -14.17
CA ALA A 204 6.07 -4.11 -15.00
C ALA A 204 4.90 -4.72 -15.82
N ALA A 205 4.30 -5.80 -15.38
CA ALA A 205 3.08 -6.28 -16.01
C ALA A 205 2.00 -5.19 -15.85
N LEU A 206 1.56 -4.66 -16.96
CA LEU A 206 0.46 -3.71 -16.97
C LEU A 206 -0.81 -4.48 -16.57
N PRO A 207 -1.47 -4.10 -15.45
CA PRO A 207 -2.63 -4.86 -15.00
C PRO A 207 -3.75 -4.78 -16.04
N THR A 208 -4.36 -5.91 -16.33
CA THR A 208 -5.55 -5.98 -17.20
C THR A 208 -6.71 -5.24 -16.54
N ALA A 209 -7.44 -4.47 -17.32
CA ALA A 209 -8.62 -3.77 -16.85
C ALA A 209 -9.89 -4.62 -17.00
N ALA A 210 -10.90 -4.31 -16.19
CA ALA A 210 -12.21 -4.95 -16.19
C ALA A 210 -13.29 -3.98 -16.66
N LEU A 211 -14.25 -4.49 -17.42
CA LEU A 211 -15.39 -3.70 -17.90
C LEU A 211 -16.56 -3.60 -16.89
N GLY A 212 -16.46 -4.37 -15.80
CA GLY A 212 -17.54 -4.44 -14.79
C GLY A 212 -18.74 -5.25 -15.26
N VAL A 213 -18.50 -6.33 -15.99
CA VAL A 213 -19.51 -7.24 -16.52
C VAL A 213 -19.10 -8.69 -16.30
N PHE A 214 -20.09 -9.59 -16.32
CA PHE A 214 -19.86 -11.03 -16.52
C PHE A 214 -20.20 -11.39 -17.95
N TYR A 215 -19.41 -12.28 -18.53
CA TYR A 215 -19.60 -12.81 -19.87
C TYR A 215 -20.38 -14.12 -19.84
N ASP A 216 -21.04 -14.43 -20.94
CA ASP A 216 -21.71 -15.69 -21.18
C ASP A 216 -20.67 -16.70 -21.67
N GLU A 217 -20.21 -17.58 -20.78
CA GLU A 217 -19.18 -18.57 -21.06
C GLU A 217 -19.62 -19.64 -22.09
N ALA A 218 -20.92 -19.81 -22.28
CA ALA A 218 -21.48 -20.72 -23.28
C ALA A 218 -21.50 -20.09 -24.68
N TYR A 219 -21.20 -18.79 -24.83
CA TYR A 219 -21.19 -18.14 -26.14
C TYR A 219 -19.91 -18.47 -26.91
N ALA A 220 -20.05 -19.15 -28.06
CA ALA A 220 -18.93 -19.61 -28.88
C ALA A 220 -18.68 -18.76 -30.14
N GLY A 221 -19.40 -17.64 -30.32
CA GLY A 221 -19.24 -16.76 -31.49
C GLY A 221 -18.11 -15.74 -31.31
N ASP A 222 -17.87 -14.95 -32.35
CA ASP A 222 -16.95 -13.82 -32.31
C ASP A 222 -17.46 -12.74 -31.29
N GLY A 223 -16.55 -12.17 -30.53
CA GLY A 223 -16.86 -11.17 -29.48
C GLY A 223 -17.12 -11.77 -28.11
N LEU A 224 -17.48 -10.89 -27.17
CA LEU A 224 -17.80 -11.23 -25.78
C LEU A 224 -19.26 -10.91 -25.50
N LYS A 225 -20.10 -11.92 -25.34
CA LYS A 225 -21.51 -11.72 -25.00
C LYS A 225 -21.67 -11.40 -23.51
N ILE A 226 -22.31 -10.28 -23.22
CA ILE A 226 -22.56 -9.83 -21.85
C ILE A 226 -23.69 -10.66 -21.24
N LYS A 227 -23.41 -11.34 -20.15
CA LYS A 227 -24.40 -12.07 -19.36
C LYS A 227 -25.05 -11.16 -18.31
N GLU A 228 -24.24 -10.36 -17.63
CA GLU A 228 -24.66 -9.46 -16.54
C GLU A 228 -23.78 -8.21 -16.50
N ILE A 229 -24.36 -7.09 -16.17
CA ILE A 229 -23.65 -5.84 -15.88
C ILE A 229 -23.67 -5.63 -14.36
N ILE A 230 -22.49 -5.52 -13.76
CA ILE A 230 -22.34 -5.33 -12.32
C ILE A 230 -22.85 -3.93 -11.94
N ALA A 231 -23.70 -3.85 -10.93
CA ALA A 231 -24.21 -2.58 -10.42
C ALA A 231 -23.07 -1.62 -10.02
N GLN A 232 -23.23 -0.34 -10.31
CA GLN A 232 -22.22 0.71 -10.10
C GLN A 232 -20.92 0.55 -10.94
N SER A 233 -20.91 -0.34 -11.92
CA SER A 233 -19.82 -0.47 -12.88
C SER A 233 -19.78 0.73 -13.85
N PRO A 234 -18.71 0.88 -14.66
CA PRO A 234 -18.62 1.95 -15.65
C PRO A 234 -19.83 2.02 -16.61
N LEU A 235 -20.43 0.88 -16.93
CA LEU A 235 -21.59 0.80 -17.82
C LEU A 235 -22.91 1.20 -17.15
N THR A 236 -23.01 1.18 -15.81
CA THR A 236 -24.22 1.60 -15.10
C THR A 236 -24.18 3.07 -14.65
N LYS A 237 -23.00 3.69 -14.59
CA LYS A 237 -22.83 5.09 -14.17
C LYS A 237 -23.16 6.10 -15.27
N LYS A 238 -23.30 5.64 -16.49
CA LYS A 238 -23.58 6.46 -17.68
C LYS A 238 -24.86 5.95 -18.35
N LYS A 239 -25.60 6.85 -18.98
CA LYS A 239 -26.68 6.43 -19.87
C LYS A 239 -26.05 5.75 -21.09
N THR A 240 -26.34 4.47 -21.28
CA THR A 240 -25.79 3.61 -22.34
C THR A 240 -26.87 2.69 -22.87
N ASP A 241 -26.74 2.28 -24.14
CA ASP A 241 -27.57 1.25 -24.77
C ASP A 241 -27.02 -0.17 -24.54
N VAL A 242 -25.86 -0.30 -23.88
CA VAL A 242 -25.27 -1.61 -23.53
C VAL A 242 -26.10 -2.27 -22.43
N LYS A 243 -26.55 -3.48 -22.69
CA LYS A 243 -27.38 -4.29 -21.78
C LYS A 243 -26.95 -5.77 -21.82
N PRO A 244 -27.38 -6.59 -20.85
CA PRO A 244 -27.20 -8.04 -20.95
C PRO A 244 -27.73 -8.58 -22.27
N GLY A 245 -26.99 -9.49 -22.88
CA GLY A 245 -27.25 -10.04 -24.22
C GLY A 245 -26.50 -9.33 -25.35
N CYS A 246 -26.05 -8.09 -25.17
CA CYS A 246 -25.18 -7.43 -26.15
C CYS A 246 -23.83 -8.15 -26.28
N ILE A 247 -23.23 -8.05 -27.47
CA ILE A 247 -21.94 -8.64 -27.80
C ILE A 247 -20.92 -7.52 -28.04
N ILE A 248 -19.81 -7.53 -27.31
CA ILE A 248 -18.69 -6.63 -27.55
C ILE A 248 -17.85 -7.27 -28.68
N GLU A 249 -17.93 -6.70 -29.88
CA GLU A 249 -17.25 -7.22 -31.07
C GLU A 249 -15.79 -6.74 -31.15
N LYS A 250 -15.50 -5.51 -30.65
CA LYS A 250 -14.16 -4.91 -30.73
C LYS A 250 -13.84 -4.07 -29.49
N VAL A 251 -12.55 -3.95 -29.19
CA VAL A 251 -11.99 -2.98 -28.24
C VAL A 251 -10.98 -2.12 -28.98
N ASP A 252 -11.15 -0.78 -28.97
CA ASP A 252 -10.32 0.18 -29.69
C ASP A 252 -10.10 -0.19 -31.17
N GLY A 253 -11.15 -0.70 -31.84
CA GLY A 253 -11.12 -1.12 -33.24
C GLY A 253 -10.58 -2.52 -33.50
N VAL A 254 -9.97 -3.19 -32.52
CA VAL A 254 -9.44 -4.56 -32.65
C VAL A 254 -10.55 -5.57 -32.39
N ALA A 255 -10.79 -6.44 -33.36
CA ALA A 255 -11.84 -7.47 -33.29
C ALA A 255 -11.47 -8.59 -32.31
N ILE A 256 -12.47 -9.05 -31.56
CA ILE A 256 -12.36 -10.20 -30.66
C ILE A 256 -12.87 -11.44 -31.42
N LYS A 257 -11.99 -12.39 -31.66
CA LYS A 257 -12.34 -13.65 -32.33
C LYS A 257 -12.73 -14.72 -31.32
N ALA A 258 -13.59 -15.63 -31.75
CA ALA A 258 -13.98 -16.78 -30.95
C ALA A 258 -12.74 -17.56 -30.47
N GLY A 259 -12.67 -17.86 -29.18
CA GLY A 259 -11.56 -18.58 -28.58
C GLY A 259 -10.23 -17.80 -28.47
N ALA A 260 -10.17 -16.55 -28.94
CA ALA A 260 -8.98 -15.73 -28.82
C ALA A 260 -8.86 -15.11 -27.41
N ASP A 261 -7.61 -14.95 -26.93
CA ASP A 261 -7.32 -14.21 -25.72
C ASP A 261 -7.57 -12.71 -25.94
N TYR A 262 -8.55 -12.16 -25.23
CA TYR A 262 -8.90 -10.74 -25.28
C TYR A 262 -8.27 -9.89 -24.18
N PHE A 263 -7.65 -10.50 -23.18
CA PHE A 263 -7.05 -9.78 -22.05
C PHE A 263 -6.00 -8.73 -22.47
N PRO A 264 -5.15 -9.00 -23.48
CA PRO A 264 -4.19 -8.01 -23.98
C PRO A 264 -4.84 -6.71 -24.48
N LEU A 265 -6.09 -6.76 -24.96
CA LEU A 265 -6.81 -5.58 -25.42
C LEU A 265 -7.20 -4.63 -24.28
N LEU A 266 -7.21 -5.13 -23.03
CA LEU A 266 -7.56 -4.39 -21.83
C LEU A 266 -6.34 -4.14 -20.91
N GLU A 267 -5.15 -4.60 -21.30
CA GLU A 267 -3.93 -4.42 -20.54
C GLU A 267 -3.56 -2.93 -20.42
N GLY A 268 -3.31 -2.46 -19.18
CA GLY A 268 -3.00 -1.06 -18.89
C GLY A 268 -4.12 -0.05 -19.17
N LYS A 269 -5.35 -0.51 -19.42
CA LYS A 269 -6.49 0.36 -19.80
C LYS A 269 -7.31 0.87 -18.59
N ALA A 270 -7.05 0.44 -17.36
CA ALA A 270 -7.78 0.90 -16.21
C ALA A 270 -7.70 2.43 -16.06
N GLY A 271 -8.87 3.09 -15.97
CA GLY A 271 -8.99 4.54 -15.90
C GLY A 271 -8.77 5.30 -17.21
N ARG A 272 -8.34 4.63 -18.30
CA ARG A 272 -8.18 5.22 -19.63
C ARG A 272 -9.45 5.04 -20.46
N LYS A 273 -9.71 5.95 -21.39
CA LYS A 273 -10.84 5.80 -22.31
C LYS A 273 -10.57 4.66 -23.28
N VAL A 274 -11.55 3.77 -23.45
CA VAL A 274 -11.59 2.75 -24.49
C VAL A 274 -12.90 2.86 -25.27
N ILE A 275 -12.87 2.45 -26.53
CA ILE A 275 -14.03 2.39 -27.41
C ILE A 275 -14.42 0.92 -27.61
N LEU A 276 -15.64 0.57 -27.23
CA LEU A 276 -16.23 -0.75 -27.49
C LEU A 276 -17.13 -0.67 -28.72
N SER A 277 -16.91 -1.53 -29.70
CA SER A 277 -17.89 -1.76 -30.76
C SER A 277 -18.85 -2.85 -30.28
N VAL A 278 -20.13 -2.52 -30.18
CA VAL A 278 -21.15 -3.37 -29.56
C VAL A 278 -22.23 -3.72 -30.58
N TYR A 279 -22.64 -4.97 -30.59
CA TYR A 279 -23.77 -5.50 -31.33
C TYR A 279 -24.88 -5.89 -30.37
N ASP A 280 -26.09 -5.37 -30.60
CA ASP A 280 -27.30 -5.81 -29.93
C ASP A 280 -28.07 -6.82 -30.82
N PRO A 281 -28.06 -8.11 -30.52
CA PRO A 281 -28.71 -9.12 -31.35
C PRO A 281 -30.24 -9.04 -31.34
N VAL A 282 -30.83 -8.36 -30.33
CA VAL A 282 -32.30 -8.18 -30.25
C VAL A 282 -32.79 -7.13 -31.23
N THR A 283 -32.07 -6.02 -31.36
CA THR A 283 -32.43 -4.92 -32.25
C THR A 283 -31.71 -4.93 -33.59
N GLY A 284 -30.67 -5.76 -33.74
CA GLY A 284 -29.80 -5.79 -34.91
C GLY A 284 -28.85 -4.60 -35.02
N LYS A 285 -28.82 -3.71 -34.03
CA LYS A 285 -28.02 -2.48 -34.07
C LYS A 285 -26.56 -2.75 -33.71
N ARG A 286 -25.65 -2.06 -34.41
CA ARG A 286 -24.24 -1.88 -34.02
C ARG A 286 -23.99 -0.44 -33.65
N PHE A 287 -23.30 -0.24 -32.56
CA PHE A 287 -22.97 1.09 -32.05
C PHE A 287 -21.64 1.07 -31.30
N GLU A 288 -21.08 2.24 -31.06
CA GLU A 288 -19.89 2.41 -30.25
C GLU A 288 -20.22 2.95 -28.85
N GLU A 289 -19.58 2.38 -27.85
CA GLU A 289 -19.68 2.85 -26.47
C GLU A 289 -18.29 3.21 -25.95
N THR A 290 -18.13 4.44 -25.48
CA THR A 290 -16.87 4.90 -24.87
C THR A 290 -16.96 4.86 -23.36
N LEU A 291 -16.06 4.17 -22.70
CA LEU A 291 -16.01 4.09 -21.24
C LEU A 291 -14.56 4.11 -20.72
N LYS A 292 -14.41 4.20 -19.40
CA LYS A 292 -13.16 4.00 -18.70
C LYS A 292 -13.25 2.69 -17.92
N PRO A 293 -12.58 1.62 -18.35
CA PRO A 293 -12.51 0.37 -17.58
C PRO A 293 -11.95 0.61 -16.17
N ILE A 294 -12.28 -0.29 -15.27
CA ILE A 294 -11.80 -0.27 -13.88
C ILE A 294 -10.73 -1.35 -13.69
N SER A 295 -9.98 -1.27 -12.58
CA SER A 295 -9.10 -2.38 -12.19
C SER A 295 -9.91 -3.59 -11.71
N TYR A 296 -9.34 -4.80 -11.76
CA TYR A 296 -9.95 -5.98 -11.14
C TYR A 296 -10.20 -5.79 -9.65
N GLY A 297 -9.30 -5.11 -8.92
CA GLY A 297 -9.52 -4.77 -7.53
C GLY A 297 -10.78 -3.90 -7.32
N ALA A 298 -11.01 -2.92 -8.19
CA ALA A 298 -12.22 -2.12 -8.15
C ALA A 298 -13.48 -2.93 -8.52
N GLN A 299 -13.38 -3.88 -9.46
CA GLN A 299 -14.48 -4.79 -9.76
C GLN A 299 -14.81 -5.71 -8.58
N ASN A 300 -13.78 -6.28 -7.94
CA ASN A 300 -13.96 -7.10 -6.74
C ASN A 300 -14.63 -6.32 -5.59
N GLU A 301 -14.31 -5.03 -5.47
CA GLU A 301 -14.97 -4.16 -4.50
C GLU A 301 -16.48 -3.97 -4.81
N LEU A 302 -16.87 -3.91 -6.07
CA LEU A 302 -18.29 -3.89 -6.46
C LEU A 302 -18.99 -5.21 -6.13
N LEU A 303 -18.32 -6.33 -6.37
CA LEU A 303 -18.84 -7.66 -6.06
C LEU A 303 -18.97 -7.88 -4.54
N TYR A 304 -17.97 -7.42 -3.78
CA TYR A 304 -18.03 -7.42 -2.32
C TYR A 304 -19.24 -6.61 -1.80
N LYS A 305 -19.43 -5.40 -2.28
CA LYS A 305 -20.59 -4.56 -1.92
C LYS A 305 -21.92 -5.25 -2.25
N ARG A 306 -22.01 -5.90 -3.41
CA ARG A 306 -23.18 -6.69 -3.80
C ARG A 306 -23.42 -7.85 -2.84
N TRP A 307 -22.37 -8.55 -2.43
CA TRP A 307 -22.45 -9.65 -1.48
C TRP A 307 -22.98 -9.16 -0.12
N VAL A 308 -22.41 -8.11 0.45
CA VAL A 308 -22.86 -7.50 1.72
C VAL A 308 -24.33 -7.09 1.64
N GLU A 309 -24.74 -6.46 0.54
CA GLU A 309 -26.13 -6.04 0.35
C GLU A 309 -27.10 -7.24 0.24
N ASN A 310 -26.66 -8.31 -0.42
CA ASN A 310 -27.46 -9.54 -0.49
C ASN A 310 -27.58 -10.21 0.90
N CYS A 311 -26.54 -10.22 1.71
CA CYS A 311 -26.60 -10.70 3.09
C CYS A 311 -27.56 -9.86 3.92
N ARG A 312 -27.49 -8.53 3.78
CA ARG A 312 -28.41 -7.61 4.46
C ARG A 312 -29.88 -7.89 4.10
N LYS A 313 -30.18 -8.05 2.81
CA LYS A 313 -31.53 -8.37 2.33
C LYS A 313 -32.03 -9.72 2.88
N LYS A 314 -31.18 -10.74 2.91
CA LYS A 314 -31.53 -12.05 3.46
C LYS A 314 -31.82 -12.01 4.96
N VAL A 315 -30.99 -11.30 5.73
CA VAL A 315 -31.23 -11.12 7.17
C VAL A 315 -32.54 -10.36 7.42
N ASP A 316 -32.81 -9.33 6.62
CA ASP A 316 -34.04 -8.56 6.69
C ASP A 316 -35.28 -9.45 6.38
N GLU A 317 -35.20 -10.24 5.30
CA GLU A 317 -36.24 -11.20 4.89
C GLU A 317 -36.50 -12.26 5.97
N TYR A 318 -35.45 -12.95 6.43
CA TYR A 318 -35.59 -14.04 7.41
C TYR A 318 -36.04 -13.57 8.78
N SER A 319 -35.72 -12.34 9.15
CA SER A 319 -36.16 -11.77 10.42
C SER A 319 -37.50 -11.04 10.36
N GLY A 320 -38.13 -10.95 9.20
CA GLY A 320 -39.31 -10.10 8.98
C GLY A 320 -39.03 -8.63 9.26
N GLY A 321 -37.84 -8.17 8.90
CA GLY A 321 -37.45 -6.77 9.07
C GLY A 321 -36.98 -6.40 10.49
N ARG A 322 -36.87 -7.33 11.43
CA ARG A 322 -36.55 -7.04 12.84
C ARG A 322 -35.07 -6.94 13.16
N ILE A 323 -34.19 -7.54 12.34
CA ILE A 323 -32.74 -7.63 12.62
C ILE A 323 -31.96 -6.80 11.59
N ALA A 324 -31.02 -6.00 12.06
CA ALA A 324 -30.05 -5.32 11.21
C ALA A 324 -28.86 -6.24 10.90
N TYR A 325 -28.22 -6.04 9.75
CA TYR A 325 -26.99 -6.73 9.37
C TYR A 325 -25.88 -5.74 9.14
N ILE A 326 -24.73 -5.95 9.78
CA ILE A 326 -23.51 -5.15 9.66
C ILE A 326 -22.35 -6.10 9.38
N HIS A 327 -21.59 -5.79 8.33
CA HIS A 327 -20.38 -6.54 7.97
C HIS A 327 -19.13 -5.73 8.27
N ILE A 328 -18.14 -6.35 8.92
CA ILE A 328 -16.84 -5.78 9.22
C ILE A 328 -15.82 -6.33 8.23
N LYS A 329 -15.34 -5.48 7.33
CA LYS A 329 -14.41 -5.87 6.27
C LYS A 329 -12.98 -6.09 6.77
N GLY A 330 -12.53 -5.31 7.74
CA GLY A 330 -11.17 -5.35 8.27
C GLY A 330 -11.03 -4.59 9.58
N MET A 331 -9.90 -4.74 10.24
CA MET A 331 -9.57 -4.06 11.49
C MET A 331 -8.83 -2.74 11.21
N ASP A 332 -9.52 -1.82 10.54
CA ASP A 332 -8.96 -0.52 10.17
C ASP A 332 -9.93 0.64 10.49
N SER A 333 -9.43 1.88 10.44
CA SER A 333 -10.24 3.07 10.70
C SER A 333 -11.42 3.26 9.73
N PRO A 334 -11.33 2.95 8.44
CA PRO A 334 -12.48 2.97 7.54
C PRO A 334 -13.57 1.99 7.95
N SER A 335 -13.22 0.73 8.27
CA SER A 335 -14.17 -0.28 8.72
C SER A 335 -14.83 0.12 10.04
N PHE A 336 -14.06 0.64 10.99
CA PHE A 336 -14.58 1.17 12.25
C PHE A 336 -15.62 2.28 12.03
N ARG A 337 -15.31 3.27 11.20
CA ARG A 337 -16.27 4.34 10.86
C ARG A 337 -17.51 3.80 10.16
N LYS A 338 -17.35 2.79 9.31
CA LYS A 338 -18.47 2.14 8.62
C LYS A 338 -19.43 1.45 9.60
N ILE A 339 -18.89 0.73 10.58
CA ILE A 339 -19.67 0.10 11.65
C ILE A 339 -20.51 1.14 12.39
N TYR A 340 -19.89 2.24 12.83
CA TYR A 340 -20.61 3.31 13.50
C TYR A 340 -21.72 3.91 12.62
N SER A 341 -21.41 4.18 11.35
CA SER A 341 -22.37 4.72 10.41
C SER A 341 -23.55 3.75 10.20
N ASP A 342 -23.28 2.46 10.04
CA ASP A 342 -24.33 1.46 9.81
C ASP A 342 -25.16 1.22 11.08
N LEU A 343 -24.53 1.14 12.24
CA LEU A 343 -25.20 0.91 13.52
C LEU A 343 -26.12 2.07 13.90
N LEU A 344 -25.63 3.30 13.69
CA LEU A 344 -26.38 4.52 14.01
C LEU A 344 -27.32 4.98 12.89
N SER A 345 -27.37 4.28 11.76
CA SER A 345 -28.29 4.59 10.68
C SER A 345 -29.76 4.50 11.17
N GLU A 346 -30.62 5.30 10.58
CA GLU A 346 -32.05 5.28 10.92
C GLU A 346 -32.67 3.90 10.72
N SER A 347 -32.24 3.18 9.68
CA SER A 347 -32.72 1.83 9.39
C SER A 347 -32.32 0.81 10.47
N SER A 348 -31.08 0.89 10.98
CA SER A 348 -30.59 -0.03 12.01
C SER A 348 -31.17 0.29 13.39
N ARG A 349 -31.30 1.55 13.73
CA ARG A 349 -31.84 2.00 15.03
C ARG A 349 -33.30 1.63 15.27
N LYS A 350 -34.07 1.33 14.22
CA LYS A 350 -35.45 0.85 14.29
C LYS A 350 -35.58 -0.66 14.46
N LYS A 351 -34.44 -1.39 14.42
CA LYS A 351 -34.40 -2.84 14.55
C LYS A 351 -34.28 -3.27 16.03
N GLU A 352 -34.72 -4.48 16.31
CA GLU A 352 -34.70 -5.07 17.66
C GLU A 352 -33.34 -5.67 18.03
N ALA A 353 -32.58 -6.10 17.01
CA ALA A 353 -31.26 -6.72 17.18
C ALA A 353 -30.35 -6.45 15.96
N VAL A 354 -29.07 -6.81 16.08
CA VAL A 354 -28.10 -6.71 15.02
C VAL A 354 -27.28 -8.00 14.91
N VAL A 355 -27.08 -8.46 13.67
CA VAL A 355 -26.05 -9.45 13.31
C VAL A 355 -24.80 -8.69 12.88
N VAL A 356 -23.70 -8.93 13.58
CA VAL A 356 -22.38 -8.42 13.21
C VAL A 356 -21.61 -9.57 12.57
N ASP A 357 -21.36 -9.44 11.27
CA ASP A 357 -20.62 -10.42 10.48
C ASP A 357 -19.15 -10.02 10.38
N THR A 358 -18.29 -10.89 10.90
CA THR A 358 -16.83 -10.71 10.94
C THR A 358 -16.08 -11.72 10.07
N LEU A 359 -16.77 -12.49 9.23
CA LEU A 359 -16.19 -13.60 8.47
C LEU A 359 -15.11 -13.22 7.45
N SER A 360 -14.94 -11.95 7.13
CA SER A 360 -13.84 -11.47 6.29
C SER A 360 -12.62 -10.97 7.08
N LEU A 361 -12.69 -10.99 8.41
CA LEU A 361 -11.55 -10.68 9.26
C LEU A 361 -10.53 -11.82 9.21
N ILE A 362 -9.25 -11.47 9.13
CA ILE A 362 -8.13 -12.38 8.79
C ILE A 362 -7.94 -13.56 9.75
N HIS A 363 -8.58 -13.55 10.88
CA HIS A 363 -8.28 -14.47 11.98
C HIS A 363 -9.46 -15.37 12.36
N ILE A 364 -10.25 -15.78 11.37
CA ILE A 364 -11.23 -16.84 11.57
C ILE A 364 -10.78 -18.05 10.77
#